data_5698673b22edb3d93a5f7bd1690b52c8
#
_entry.id   5698673b22edb3d93a5f7bd1690b52c8
#
_cell.length_a   1.000
_cell.length_b   1.000
_cell.length_c   1.000
_cell.angle_alpha   90.00
_cell.angle_beta   90.00
_cell.angle_gamma   90.00
#
_symmetry.space_group_name_H-M   'P 1'
#
loop_
_entity.id
_entity.type
_entity.pdbx_description
1 polymer ?
#
loop_
_entity_poly.entity_id
_entity_poly.type
_entity_poly.pdbx_seq_one_letter_code
_entity_poly.pdbx_strand_id
1 'polypeptide(L)'
;GSQASGGSGATPAGGAYDVSSKTITFIPKQLNNPFSDVMLGGGKNAAGEIGFAEVNVVGPLEASSSSQVSFINSEVQAGTNVLVIAANDPDAVCPALQDARKAGTKVVTFDSDSAADCRDLFINQVESKQVAITMLDMVSDQIGGSGKVAILSATANAANQNAWIKFMEDEIASNDKYKGIEIVAKVYGDDDDTKSFQEAQGLLQAHPDLNAIVSPTTVGIAATARYLSTSDYKGKVFLTGLGLPNEMRSFVKDGTVKEFALWDPAQLGYVAAYAGAALDSGAIKGEVGEKFAAGTLGERTIGENKTAVVG
;
A
#
# COMPACT_ATOMS: atom_id res chain seq x y z
N GLY A 1 22.65 36.66 -34.39
CA GLY A 1 22.81 36.05 -33.08
C GLY A 1 21.47 35.64 -32.52
N SER A 2 21.11 34.39 -32.71
CA SER A 2 19.88 33.82 -32.11
C SER A 2 20.23 33.22 -30.77
N GLN A 3 19.69 33.78 -29.73
CA GLN A 3 19.72 33.15 -28.41
C GLN A 3 18.64 32.11 -28.33
N ALA A 4 19.03 30.87 -28.19
CA ALA A 4 18.14 29.80 -27.73
C ALA A 4 18.00 29.89 -26.21
N SER A 5 16.91 30.42 -25.75
CA SER A 5 16.53 30.38 -24.35
C SER A 5 16.10 28.96 -24.04
N GLY A 6 16.96 28.21 -23.39
CA GLY A 6 16.61 26.95 -22.74
C GLY A 6 15.69 27.22 -21.55
N GLY A 7 14.40 27.22 -21.78
CA GLY A 7 13.43 27.26 -20.72
C GLY A 7 13.41 25.88 -20.04
N SER A 8 13.97 25.80 -18.85
CA SER A 8 13.67 24.68 -17.94
C SER A 8 12.22 24.87 -17.51
N GLY A 9 11.29 24.34 -18.29
CA GLY A 9 9.88 24.37 -17.93
C GLY A 9 9.65 23.49 -16.72
N ALA A 10 9.50 24.11 -15.55
CA ALA A 10 8.86 23.44 -14.44
C ALA A 10 7.47 23.03 -14.92
N THR A 11 7.20 21.73 -15.00
CA THR A 11 5.88 21.23 -15.38
C THR A 11 4.88 21.72 -14.33
N PRO A 12 3.85 22.50 -14.71
CA PRO A 12 2.90 23.02 -13.74
C PRO A 12 2.18 21.85 -13.05
N ALA A 13 1.97 21.99 -11.74
CA ALA A 13 1.09 21.10 -10.99
C ALA A 13 -0.32 21.24 -11.57
N GLY A 14 -0.98 20.13 -11.90
CA GLY A 14 -2.29 20.11 -12.53
C GLY A 14 -2.24 20.60 -13.98
N GLY A 15 -3.26 20.27 -14.76
CA GLY A 15 -3.40 20.70 -16.15
C GLY A 15 -2.29 20.24 -17.11
N ALA A 16 -1.31 19.48 -16.63
CA ALA A 16 -0.17 18.99 -17.41
C ALA A 16 -0.57 17.94 -18.44
N TYR A 17 -1.70 17.28 -18.24
CA TYR A 17 -2.24 16.22 -19.08
C TYR A 17 -3.67 16.57 -19.48
N ASP A 18 -4.00 16.33 -20.75
CA ASP A 18 -5.36 16.56 -21.23
C ASP A 18 -6.25 15.36 -20.92
N VAL A 19 -6.99 15.47 -19.83
CA VAL A 19 -7.94 14.46 -19.37
C VAL A 19 -9.32 15.07 -19.07
N SER A 20 -9.62 16.23 -19.61
CA SER A 20 -10.84 17.01 -19.32
C SER A 20 -12.14 16.32 -19.73
N SER A 21 -12.08 15.31 -20.60
CA SER A 21 -13.22 14.47 -21.01
C SER A 21 -13.13 13.05 -20.48
N LYS A 22 -12.18 12.77 -19.59
CA LYS A 22 -11.82 11.42 -19.17
C LYS A 22 -12.32 11.11 -17.78
N THR A 23 -12.54 9.82 -17.53
CA THR A 23 -12.96 9.26 -16.25
C THR A 23 -11.84 8.46 -15.62
N ILE A 24 -11.57 8.70 -14.34
CA ILE A 24 -10.70 7.89 -13.51
C ILE A 24 -11.50 7.24 -12.38
N THR A 25 -11.27 5.95 -12.17
CA THR A 25 -11.89 5.20 -11.08
C THR A 25 -10.84 4.51 -10.22
N PHE A 26 -10.97 4.66 -8.91
CA PHE A 26 -10.12 4.03 -7.91
C PHE A 26 -10.85 2.83 -7.32
N ILE A 27 -10.14 1.69 -7.23
CA ILE A 27 -10.66 0.48 -6.58
C ILE A 27 -9.69 0.07 -5.47
N PRO A 28 -10.01 0.35 -4.20
CA PRO A 28 -9.21 -0.11 -3.06
C PRO A 28 -9.42 -1.60 -2.82
N LYS A 29 -8.61 -2.20 -1.95
CA LYS A 29 -8.82 -3.59 -1.48
C LYS A 29 -10.17 -3.76 -0.82
N GLN A 30 -10.58 -2.78 -0.02
CA GLN A 30 -11.89 -2.69 0.63
C GLN A 30 -12.24 -1.24 0.93
N LEU A 31 -13.53 -0.95 0.95
CA LEU A 31 -14.05 0.33 1.42
C LEU A 31 -14.05 0.39 2.95
N ASN A 32 -14.19 1.60 3.51
CA ASN A 32 -14.25 1.85 4.95
C ASN A 32 -12.99 1.37 5.70
N ASN A 33 -11.86 1.37 5.02
CA ASN A 33 -10.55 1.11 5.60
C ASN A 33 -9.81 2.44 5.76
N PRO A 34 -9.35 2.81 6.97
CA PRO A 34 -8.71 4.10 7.20
C PRO A 34 -7.47 4.35 6.33
N PHE A 35 -6.65 3.34 6.09
CA PHE A 35 -5.50 3.45 5.18
C PHE A 35 -5.97 3.76 3.75
N SER A 36 -6.94 3.00 3.26
CA SER A 36 -7.52 3.20 1.93
C SER A 36 -8.15 4.59 1.79
N ASP A 37 -8.83 5.06 2.82
CA ASP A 37 -9.47 6.39 2.80
C ASP A 37 -8.44 7.52 2.62
N VAL A 38 -7.29 7.44 3.27
CA VAL A 38 -6.21 8.42 3.11
C VAL A 38 -5.60 8.33 1.71
N MET A 39 -5.34 7.13 1.24
CA MET A 39 -4.79 6.87 -0.10
C MET A 39 -5.74 7.38 -1.19
N LEU A 40 -7.02 7.06 -1.08
CA LEU A 40 -8.05 7.52 -2.00
C LEU A 40 -8.21 9.05 -1.96
N GLY A 41 -8.11 9.64 -0.78
CA GLY A 41 -8.14 11.10 -0.61
C GLY A 41 -7.04 11.79 -1.43
N GLY A 42 -5.82 11.28 -1.36
CA GLY A 42 -4.71 11.77 -2.19
C GLY A 42 -4.95 11.58 -3.68
N GLY A 43 -5.48 10.44 -4.07
CA GLY A 43 -5.85 10.16 -5.47
C GLY A 43 -6.93 11.09 -6.00
N LYS A 44 -8.00 11.30 -5.23
CA LYS A 44 -9.09 12.22 -5.60
C LYS A 44 -8.60 13.66 -5.70
N ASN A 45 -7.75 14.11 -4.79
CA ASN A 45 -7.15 15.44 -4.83
C ASN A 45 -6.32 15.64 -6.10
N ALA A 46 -5.47 14.69 -6.43
CA ALA A 46 -4.67 14.72 -7.65
C ALA A 46 -5.55 14.70 -8.90
N ALA A 47 -6.56 13.83 -8.95
CA ALA A 47 -7.46 13.74 -10.09
C ALA A 47 -8.23 15.03 -10.34
N GLY A 48 -8.67 15.72 -9.29
CA GLY A 48 -9.28 17.05 -9.38
C GLY A 48 -8.30 18.12 -9.85
N GLU A 49 -7.09 18.10 -9.31
CA GLU A 49 -6.00 19.01 -9.69
C GLU A 49 -5.61 18.85 -11.18
N ILE A 50 -5.52 17.60 -11.66
CA ILE A 50 -5.21 17.30 -13.05
C ILE A 50 -6.35 17.72 -13.99
N GLY A 51 -7.60 17.60 -13.54
CA GLY A 51 -8.77 18.02 -14.30
C GLY A 51 -9.55 16.90 -14.97
N PHE A 52 -9.61 15.69 -14.38
CA PHE A 52 -10.50 14.64 -14.86
C PHE A 52 -11.96 15.09 -14.81
N ALA A 53 -12.74 14.70 -15.85
CA ALA A 53 -14.18 15.01 -15.90
C ALA A 53 -14.99 14.29 -14.82
N GLU A 54 -14.63 13.03 -14.56
CA GLU A 54 -15.25 12.21 -13.50
C GLU A 54 -14.19 11.50 -12.69
N VAL A 55 -14.42 11.46 -11.37
CA VAL A 55 -13.56 10.77 -10.40
C VAL A 55 -14.45 9.88 -9.54
N ASN A 56 -14.29 8.57 -9.69
CA ASN A 56 -15.12 7.60 -8.99
C ASN A 56 -14.29 6.73 -8.05
N VAL A 57 -14.93 6.28 -6.98
CA VAL A 57 -14.40 5.27 -6.08
C VAL A 57 -15.44 4.16 -5.97
N VAL A 58 -15.05 2.94 -6.29
CA VAL A 58 -15.90 1.74 -6.14
C VAL A 58 -15.04 0.64 -5.51
N GLY A 59 -15.68 -0.30 -4.84
CA GLY A 59 -14.92 -1.40 -4.26
C GLY A 59 -15.72 -2.25 -3.31
N PRO A 60 -15.16 -3.39 -2.88
CA PRO A 60 -15.82 -4.31 -1.98
C PRO A 60 -15.86 -3.75 -0.55
N LEU A 61 -16.84 -4.18 0.23
CA LEU A 61 -16.90 -3.89 1.66
C LEU A 61 -15.96 -4.80 2.46
N GLU A 62 -15.58 -5.94 1.90
CA GLU A 62 -14.62 -6.88 2.47
C GLU A 62 -13.51 -7.15 1.45
N ALA A 63 -12.29 -7.40 1.94
CA ALA A 63 -11.14 -7.72 1.09
C ALA A 63 -11.40 -9.02 0.31
N SER A 64 -11.71 -8.91 -0.98
CA SER A 64 -12.09 -10.03 -1.84
C SER A 64 -11.71 -9.74 -3.30
N SER A 65 -10.91 -10.62 -3.89
CA SER A 65 -10.54 -10.53 -5.31
C SER A 65 -11.74 -10.75 -6.22
N SER A 66 -12.65 -11.66 -5.89
CA SER A 66 -13.85 -11.93 -6.69
C SER A 66 -14.77 -10.72 -6.77
N SER A 67 -14.96 -9.99 -5.68
CA SER A 67 -15.71 -8.74 -5.66
C SER A 67 -15.03 -7.67 -6.50
N GLN A 68 -13.70 -7.57 -6.46
CA GLN A 68 -12.95 -6.62 -7.29
C GLN A 68 -13.14 -6.89 -8.79
N VAL A 69 -13.15 -8.15 -9.21
CA VAL A 69 -13.39 -8.53 -10.61
C VAL A 69 -14.72 -7.98 -11.12
N SER A 70 -15.77 -8.07 -10.33
CA SER A 70 -17.08 -7.52 -10.67
C SER A 70 -17.01 -6.00 -10.91
N PHE A 71 -16.34 -5.25 -10.04
CA PHE A 71 -16.16 -3.81 -10.20
C PHE A 71 -15.32 -3.46 -11.42
N ILE A 72 -14.23 -4.20 -11.68
CA ILE A 72 -13.41 -4.00 -12.88
C ILE A 72 -14.25 -4.17 -14.14
N ASN A 73 -15.03 -5.25 -14.23
CA ASN A 73 -15.88 -5.51 -15.38
C ASN A 73 -16.93 -4.41 -15.59
N SER A 74 -17.53 -3.90 -14.53
CA SER A 74 -18.49 -2.80 -14.62
C SER A 74 -17.83 -1.51 -15.14
N GLU A 75 -16.60 -1.22 -14.72
CA GLU A 75 -15.86 -0.05 -15.18
C GLU A 75 -15.50 -0.17 -16.68
N VAL A 76 -15.12 -1.36 -17.13
CA VAL A 76 -14.87 -1.61 -18.56
C VAL A 76 -16.12 -1.34 -19.39
N GLN A 77 -17.26 -1.82 -18.94
CA GLN A 77 -18.55 -1.58 -19.62
C GLN A 77 -18.93 -0.10 -19.63
N ALA A 78 -18.61 0.63 -18.56
CA ALA A 78 -18.87 2.07 -18.47
C ALA A 78 -17.91 2.91 -19.32
N GLY A 79 -16.87 2.33 -19.90
CA GLY A 79 -15.90 3.04 -20.72
C GLY A 79 -14.91 3.88 -19.93
N THR A 80 -14.63 3.52 -18.69
CA THR A 80 -13.64 4.20 -17.84
C THR A 80 -12.29 4.26 -18.52
N ASN A 81 -11.65 5.43 -18.52
CA ASN A 81 -10.39 5.65 -19.22
C ASN A 81 -9.17 5.21 -18.40
N VAL A 82 -9.20 5.48 -17.10
CA VAL A 82 -8.11 5.13 -16.18
C VAL A 82 -8.66 4.39 -14.98
N LEU A 83 -8.09 3.24 -14.70
CA LEU A 83 -8.41 2.40 -13.55
C LEU A 83 -7.20 2.32 -12.63
N VAL A 84 -7.37 2.71 -11.38
CA VAL A 84 -6.32 2.65 -10.35
C VAL A 84 -6.78 1.67 -9.29
N ILE A 85 -6.07 0.56 -9.13
CA ILE A 85 -6.50 -0.56 -8.28
C ILE A 85 -5.41 -1.06 -7.34
N ALA A 86 -5.79 -1.34 -6.09
CA ALA A 86 -5.00 -2.12 -5.15
C ALA A 86 -5.55 -3.56 -5.14
N ALA A 87 -4.80 -4.51 -5.69
CA ALA A 87 -5.30 -5.87 -5.88
C ALA A 87 -5.31 -6.68 -4.58
N ASN A 88 -6.43 -7.36 -4.30
CA ASN A 88 -6.51 -8.31 -3.19
C ASN A 88 -5.77 -9.62 -3.48
N ASP A 89 -5.69 -10.00 -4.74
CA ASP A 89 -4.95 -11.16 -5.20
C ASP A 89 -4.29 -10.81 -6.55
N PRO A 90 -2.96 -10.95 -6.66
CA PRO A 90 -2.24 -10.52 -7.87
C PRO A 90 -2.68 -11.23 -9.15
N ASP A 91 -3.05 -12.50 -9.05
CA ASP A 91 -3.38 -13.33 -10.22
C ASP A 91 -4.89 -13.35 -10.51
N ALA A 92 -5.71 -13.36 -9.48
CA ALA A 92 -7.16 -13.46 -9.62
C ALA A 92 -7.78 -12.29 -10.38
N VAL A 93 -7.22 -11.08 -10.26
CA VAL A 93 -7.72 -9.88 -10.95
C VAL A 93 -7.22 -9.78 -12.41
N CYS A 94 -6.19 -10.55 -12.79
CA CYS A 94 -5.53 -10.42 -14.07
C CYS A 94 -6.42 -10.55 -15.30
N PRO A 95 -7.28 -11.58 -15.44
CA PRO A 95 -8.13 -11.68 -16.61
C PRO A 95 -9.00 -10.44 -16.83
N ALA A 96 -9.59 -9.92 -15.77
CA ALA A 96 -10.41 -8.71 -15.84
C ALA A 96 -9.58 -7.46 -16.20
N LEU A 97 -8.38 -7.32 -15.63
CA LEU A 97 -7.47 -6.22 -15.96
C LEU A 97 -6.98 -6.28 -17.40
N GLN A 98 -6.69 -7.47 -17.91
CA GLN A 98 -6.31 -7.65 -19.32
C GLN A 98 -7.48 -7.28 -20.25
N ASP A 99 -8.70 -7.64 -19.92
CA ASP A 99 -9.88 -7.24 -20.68
C ASP A 99 -10.06 -5.71 -20.65
N ALA A 100 -9.83 -5.08 -19.52
CA ALA A 100 -9.84 -3.61 -19.39
C ALA A 100 -8.82 -2.96 -20.35
N ARG A 101 -7.59 -3.46 -20.36
CA ARG A 101 -6.53 -2.95 -21.24
C ARG A 101 -6.86 -3.14 -22.71
N LYS A 102 -7.41 -4.30 -23.09
CA LYS A 102 -7.88 -4.56 -24.46
C LYS A 102 -8.98 -3.60 -24.90
N ALA A 103 -9.82 -3.18 -23.98
CA ALA A 103 -10.87 -2.18 -24.21
C ALA A 103 -10.34 -0.73 -24.28
N GLY A 104 -9.05 -0.52 -24.05
CA GLY A 104 -8.41 0.80 -24.09
C GLY A 104 -8.29 1.50 -22.72
N THR A 105 -8.74 0.88 -21.65
CA THR A 105 -8.56 1.40 -20.29
C THR A 105 -7.11 1.30 -19.86
N LYS A 106 -6.53 2.37 -19.33
CA LYS A 106 -5.20 2.34 -18.72
C LYS A 106 -5.31 1.80 -17.31
N VAL A 107 -4.43 0.88 -16.96
CA VAL A 107 -4.45 0.20 -15.65
C VAL A 107 -3.20 0.54 -14.87
N VAL A 108 -3.40 1.19 -13.74
CA VAL A 108 -2.37 1.48 -12.74
C VAL A 108 -2.70 0.72 -11.48
N THR A 109 -1.75 -0.07 -10.98
CA THR A 109 -1.86 -0.64 -9.64
C THR A 109 -1.14 0.25 -8.64
N PHE A 110 -1.60 0.29 -7.41
CA PHE A 110 -0.99 1.04 -6.34
C PHE A 110 -1.16 0.30 -5.02
N ASP A 111 -0.24 0.51 -4.07
CA ASP A 111 -0.20 -0.20 -2.79
C ASP A 111 0.05 -1.70 -2.96
N SER A 112 -0.89 -2.43 -3.50
CA SER A 112 -0.83 -3.88 -3.72
C SER A 112 -0.95 -4.18 -5.21
N ASP A 113 0.07 -4.82 -5.78
CA ASP A 113 0.21 -5.05 -7.22
C ASP A 113 -0.58 -6.26 -7.71
N SER A 114 -0.84 -6.28 -9.01
CA SER A 114 -1.22 -7.47 -9.79
C SER A 114 0.03 -8.14 -10.36
N ALA A 115 -0.12 -9.25 -11.09
CA ALA A 115 0.95 -9.71 -11.97
C ALA A 115 1.32 -8.60 -12.96
N ALA A 116 2.62 -8.46 -13.23
CA ALA A 116 3.16 -7.30 -13.94
C ALA A 116 2.66 -7.13 -15.38
N ASP A 117 2.30 -8.21 -16.04
CA ASP A 117 1.77 -8.21 -17.42
C ASP A 117 0.27 -7.84 -17.48
N CYS A 118 -0.38 -7.67 -16.35
CA CYS A 118 -1.81 -7.36 -16.28
C CYS A 118 -2.10 -5.87 -16.10
N ARG A 119 -1.06 -5.06 -15.92
CA ARG A 119 -1.18 -3.62 -15.68
C ARG A 119 -0.17 -2.82 -16.49
N ASP A 120 -0.38 -1.52 -16.64
CA ASP A 120 0.56 -0.64 -17.35
C ASP A 120 1.69 -0.17 -16.45
N LEU A 121 1.36 0.23 -15.21
CA LEU A 121 2.30 0.68 -14.19
C LEU A 121 1.88 0.21 -12.81
N PHE A 122 2.87 0.02 -11.93
CA PHE A 122 2.68 -0.09 -10.49
C PHE A 122 3.31 1.10 -9.77
N ILE A 123 2.56 1.71 -8.87
CA ILE A 123 3.06 2.76 -8.00
C ILE A 123 3.25 2.18 -6.60
N ASN A 124 4.50 2.09 -6.17
CA ASN A 124 4.87 1.57 -4.87
C ASN A 124 5.22 2.71 -3.92
N GLN A 125 4.84 2.56 -2.65
CA GLN A 125 5.12 3.55 -1.62
C GLN A 125 6.64 3.70 -1.39
N VAL A 126 7.30 2.57 -1.23
CA VAL A 126 8.72 2.44 -0.93
C VAL A 126 9.17 1.02 -1.30
N GLU A 127 10.46 0.79 -1.45
CA GLU A 127 11.01 -0.53 -1.72
C GLU A 127 10.59 -1.54 -0.63
N SER A 128 10.12 -2.72 -1.04
CA SER A 128 9.62 -3.75 -0.11
C SER A 128 10.66 -4.18 0.91
N LYS A 129 11.92 -4.30 0.49
CA LYS A 129 13.02 -4.63 1.41
C LYS A 129 13.20 -3.55 2.48
N GLN A 130 13.06 -2.28 2.14
CA GLN A 130 13.19 -1.18 3.10
C GLN A 130 12.06 -1.21 4.13
N VAL A 131 10.84 -1.55 3.75
CA VAL A 131 9.73 -1.75 4.69
C VAL A 131 10.08 -2.84 5.70
N ALA A 132 10.57 -3.98 5.21
CA ALA A 132 10.95 -5.11 6.05
C ALA A 132 12.07 -4.75 7.03
N ILE A 133 13.12 -4.07 6.56
CA ILE A 133 14.24 -3.64 7.42
C ILE A 133 13.77 -2.65 8.47
N THR A 134 12.91 -1.70 8.12
CA THR A 134 12.35 -0.75 9.09
C THR A 134 11.61 -1.49 10.21
N MET A 135 10.77 -2.45 9.88
CA MET A 135 10.03 -3.24 10.88
C MET A 135 10.97 -4.10 11.74
N LEU A 136 11.98 -4.72 11.13
CA LEU A 136 12.98 -5.51 11.86
C LEU A 136 13.80 -4.65 12.82
N ASP A 137 14.23 -3.47 12.39
CA ASP A 137 14.98 -2.55 13.25
C ASP A 137 14.14 -2.09 14.44
N MET A 138 12.88 -1.73 14.21
CA MET A 138 11.98 -1.33 15.30
C MET A 138 11.77 -2.45 16.31
N VAL A 139 11.48 -3.66 15.86
CA VAL A 139 11.25 -4.78 16.77
C VAL A 139 12.54 -5.21 17.48
N SER A 140 13.65 -5.25 16.77
CA SER A 140 14.97 -5.60 17.33
C SER A 140 15.37 -4.63 18.43
N ASP A 141 15.22 -3.35 18.21
CA ASP A 141 15.55 -2.31 19.21
C ASP A 141 14.67 -2.46 20.45
N GLN A 142 13.39 -2.76 20.29
CA GLN A 142 12.45 -2.89 21.42
C GLN A 142 12.71 -4.14 22.27
N ILE A 143 13.10 -5.26 21.64
CA ILE A 143 13.33 -6.53 22.37
C ILE A 143 14.80 -6.76 22.74
N GLY A 144 15.69 -5.80 22.45
CA GLY A 144 17.11 -5.94 22.77
C GLY A 144 17.87 -6.91 21.89
N GLY A 145 17.46 -7.10 20.66
CA GLY A 145 18.16 -7.86 19.62
C GLY A 145 17.82 -9.35 19.55
N SER A 146 17.09 -9.90 20.52
CA SER A 146 16.70 -11.32 20.51
C SER A 146 15.36 -11.55 21.21
N GLY A 147 14.61 -12.50 20.71
CA GLY A 147 13.33 -12.90 21.30
C GLY A 147 12.38 -13.56 20.32
N LYS A 148 11.26 -13.98 20.85
CA LYS A 148 10.18 -14.62 20.08
C LYS A 148 9.19 -13.57 19.58
N VAL A 149 8.96 -13.57 18.28
CA VAL A 149 8.13 -12.58 17.59
C VAL A 149 7.04 -13.32 16.79
N ALA A 150 5.84 -12.80 16.84
CA ALA A 150 4.75 -13.23 15.96
C ALA A 150 4.42 -12.13 14.96
N ILE A 151 3.90 -12.53 13.81
CA ILE A 151 3.41 -11.61 12.78
C ILE A 151 1.89 -11.74 12.70
N LEU A 152 1.20 -10.58 12.75
CA LEU A 152 -0.24 -10.49 12.53
C LEU A 152 -0.47 -9.66 11.27
N SER A 153 -0.79 -10.34 10.17
CA SER A 153 -0.90 -9.74 8.84
C SER A 153 -2.35 -9.50 8.41
N ALA A 154 -2.52 -9.08 7.16
CA ALA A 154 -3.79 -8.86 6.49
C ALA A 154 -4.37 -10.21 5.99
N THR A 155 -4.77 -10.29 4.72
CA THR A 155 -5.21 -11.56 4.13
C THR A 155 -4.01 -12.43 3.77
N ALA A 156 -4.22 -13.74 3.70
CA ALA A 156 -3.16 -14.70 3.36
C ALA A 156 -2.56 -14.48 1.96
N ASN A 157 -3.32 -13.87 1.04
CA ASN A 157 -2.90 -13.60 -0.34
C ASN A 157 -2.46 -12.15 -0.58
N ALA A 158 -2.35 -11.34 0.45
CA ALA A 158 -1.94 -9.93 0.30
C ALA A 158 -0.49 -9.84 -0.16
N ALA A 159 -0.30 -9.41 -1.42
CA ALA A 159 1.01 -9.46 -2.09
C ALA A 159 2.06 -8.59 -1.42
N ASN A 160 1.71 -7.37 -0.99
CA ASN A 160 2.64 -6.46 -0.34
C ASN A 160 3.09 -6.98 1.02
N GLN A 161 2.15 -7.38 1.89
CA GLN A 161 2.49 -7.94 3.20
C GLN A 161 3.32 -9.22 3.07
N ASN A 162 2.94 -10.10 2.16
CA ASN A 162 3.69 -11.34 1.91
C ASN A 162 5.13 -11.07 1.45
N ALA A 163 5.33 -10.06 0.60
CA ALA A 163 6.67 -9.66 0.17
C ALA A 163 7.49 -9.11 1.35
N TRP A 164 6.91 -8.26 2.19
CA TRP A 164 7.61 -7.72 3.36
C TRP A 164 7.97 -8.82 4.37
N ILE A 165 7.03 -9.73 4.63
CA ILE A 165 7.26 -10.86 5.55
C ILE A 165 8.39 -11.74 5.01
N LYS A 166 8.40 -12.04 3.71
CA LYS A 166 9.47 -12.82 3.11
C LYS A 166 10.83 -12.12 3.24
N PHE A 167 10.90 -10.83 2.98
CA PHE A 167 12.14 -10.06 3.19
C PHE A 167 12.58 -10.07 4.65
N MET A 168 11.64 -9.98 5.61
CA MET A 168 11.97 -10.10 7.03
C MET A 168 12.57 -11.47 7.35
N GLU A 169 11.94 -12.55 6.89
CA GLU A 169 12.43 -13.92 7.10
C GLU A 169 13.82 -14.12 6.47
N ASP A 170 14.03 -13.63 5.25
CA ASP A 170 15.30 -13.73 4.54
C ASP A 170 16.40 -12.95 5.27
N GLU A 171 16.13 -11.75 5.77
CA GLU A 171 17.08 -10.94 6.54
C GLU A 171 17.41 -11.60 7.88
N ILE A 172 16.46 -12.18 8.58
CA ILE A 172 16.72 -12.92 9.82
C ILE A 172 17.66 -14.11 9.55
N ALA A 173 17.45 -14.82 8.43
CA ALA A 173 18.24 -15.98 8.07
C ALA A 173 19.65 -15.63 7.62
N SER A 174 19.87 -14.47 7.01
CA SER A 174 21.13 -14.12 6.33
C SER A 174 21.91 -12.99 6.98
N ASN A 175 21.29 -12.15 7.82
CA ASN A 175 21.92 -10.99 8.44
C ASN A 175 22.14 -11.23 9.94
N ASP A 176 23.38 -11.29 10.37
CA ASP A 176 23.75 -11.53 11.77
C ASP A 176 23.13 -10.53 12.75
N LYS A 177 22.81 -9.32 12.29
CA LYS A 177 22.12 -8.32 13.11
C LYS A 177 20.79 -8.83 13.68
N TYR A 178 20.07 -9.66 12.93
CA TYR A 178 18.75 -10.14 13.28
C TYR A 178 18.68 -11.61 13.68
N LYS A 179 19.82 -12.29 13.77
CA LYS A 179 19.86 -13.74 14.04
C LYS A 179 19.23 -14.16 15.37
N GLY A 180 19.10 -13.24 16.30
CA GLY A 180 18.45 -13.51 17.60
C GLY A 180 16.92 -13.45 17.56
N ILE A 181 16.34 -13.01 16.46
CA ILE A 181 14.89 -12.90 16.30
C ILE A 181 14.34 -14.23 15.78
N GLU A 182 13.36 -14.79 16.48
CA GLU A 182 12.66 -16.01 16.07
C GLU A 182 11.20 -15.70 15.78
N ILE A 183 10.75 -15.88 14.53
CA ILE A 183 9.33 -15.78 14.16
C ILE A 183 8.65 -17.10 14.48
N VAL A 184 7.86 -17.14 15.54
CA VAL A 184 7.22 -18.37 16.05
C VAL A 184 5.83 -18.61 15.48
N ALA A 185 5.16 -17.57 14.95
CA ALA A 185 3.83 -17.68 14.38
C ALA A 185 3.55 -16.56 13.38
N LYS A 186 2.74 -16.89 12.38
CA LYS A 186 2.14 -15.92 11.44
C LYS A 186 0.65 -16.16 11.44
N VAL A 187 -0.14 -15.12 11.70
CA VAL A 187 -1.60 -15.16 11.69
C VAL A 187 -2.14 -14.06 10.80
N TYR A 188 -3.38 -14.21 10.38
CA TYR A 188 -4.00 -13.32 9.40
C TYR A 188 -5.34 -12.82 9.95
N GLY A 189 -5.45 -11.52 10.11
CA GLY A 189 -6.67 -10.87 10.59
C GLY A 189 -7.60 -10.43 9.46
N ASP A 190 -7.26 -10.68 8.19
CA ASP A 190 -8.03 -10.36 6.98
C ASP A 190 -8.38 -8.87 6.84
N ASP A 191 -7.58 -7.98 7.44
CA ASP A 191 -7.88 -6.55 7.56
C ASP A 191 -9.28 -6.28 8.15
N ASP A 192 -9.76 -7.21 8.94
CA ASP A 192 -10.97 -7.10 9.73
C ASP A 192 -10.60 -6.82 11.18
N ASP A 193 -11.19 -5.78 11.76
CA ASP A 193 -10.87 -5.32 13.11
C ASP A 193 -11.16 -6.40 14.16
N THR A 194 -12.33 -7.01 14.12
CA THR A 194 -12.76 -8.03 15.08
C THR A 194 -11.89 -9.28 14.97
N LYS A 195 -11.65 -9.75 13.75
CA LYS A 195 -10.81 -10.93 13.53
C LYS A 195 -9.37 -10.66 13.95
N SER A 196 -8.83 -9.50 13.64
CA SER A 196 -7.47 -9.12 14.06
C SER A 196 -7.33 -9.09 15.58
N PHE A 197 -8.32 -8.55 16.29
CA PHE A 197 -8.36 -8.58 17.76
C PHE A 197 -8.35 -10.01 18.28
N GLN A 198 -9.18 -10.89 17.72
CA GLN A 198 -9.26 -12.31 18.11
C GLN A 198 -7.95 -13.04 17.83
N GLU A 199 -7.30 -12.77 16.71
CA GLU A 199 -6.01 -13.35 16.36
C GLU A 199 -4.90 -12.88 17.31
N ALA A 200 -4.88 -11.63 17.73
CA ALA A 200 -3.95 -11.13 18.73
C ALA A 200 -4.13 -11.85 20.08
N GLN A 201 -5.37 -12.01 20.50
CA GLN A 201 -5.70 -12.76 21.72
C GLN A 201 -5.26 -14.21 21.61
N GLY A 202 -5.54 -14.87 20.48
CA GLY A 202 -5.14 -16.25 20.23
C GLY A 202 -3.62 -16.46 20.21
N LEU A 203 -2.86 -15.49 19.68
CA LEU A 203 -1.40 -15.53 19.70
C LEU A 203 -0.85 -15.60 21.11
N LEU A 204 -1.37 -14.79 22.03
CA LEU A 204 -0.87 -14.75 23.41
C LEU A 204 -1.39 -15.88 24.27
N GLN A 205 -2.52 -16.50 23.91
CA GLN A 205 -2.97 -17.75 24.49
C GLN A 205 -2.07 -18.93 24.10
N ALA A 206 -1.67 -18.98 22.82
CA ALA A 206 -0.80 -20.04 22.32
C ALA A 206 0.68 -19.83 22.66
N HIS A 207 1.12 -18.57 22.73
CA HIS A 207 2.50 -18.16 22.97
C HIS A 207 2.58 -17.09 24.06
N PRO A 208 2.34 -17.46 25.34
CA PRO A 208 2.37 -16.47 26.43
C PRO A 208 3.77 -15.89 26.68
N ASP A 209 4.80 -16.47 26.11
CA ASP A 209 6.20 -16.06 26.19
C ASP A 209 6.65 -15.17 25.03
N LEU A 210 5.73 -14.70 24.18
CA LEU A 210 6.07 -13.74 23.12
C LEU A 210 6.72 -12.49 23.68
N ASN A 211 7.76 -12.02 23.00
CA ASN A 211 8.40 -10.75 23.28
C ASN A 211 7.78 -9.59 22.49
N ALA A 212 7.32 -9.87 21.26
CA ALA A 212 6.73 -8.86 20.41
C ALA A 212 5.76 -9.42 19.36
N ILE A 213 4.88 -8.56 18.90
CA ILE A 213 4.04 -8.76 17.72
C ILE A 213 4.39 -7.68 16.70
N VAL A 214 4.64 -8.08 15.45
CA VAL A 214 4.79 -7.18 14.31
C VAL A 214 3.54 -7.27 13.46
N SER A 215 2.86 -6.15 13.24
CA SER A 215 1.69 -6.09 12.38
C SER A 215 1.94 -5.18 11.18
N PRO A 216 2.16 -5.75 9.98
CA PRO A 216 2.44 -4.98 8.78
C PRO A 216 1.17 -4.44 8.10
N THR A 217 0.14 -4.17 8.87
CA THR A 217 -1.14 -3.63 8.39
C THR A 217 -1.77 -2.72 9.44
N THR A 218 -2.35 -1.60 8.98
CA THR A 218 -2.89 -0.56 9.86
C THR A 218 -4.10 -1.04 10.67
N VAL A 219 -4.93 -1.92 10.10
CA VAL A 219 -6.04 -2.54 10.83
C VAL A 219 -5.53 -3.49 11.91
N GLY A 220 -4.59 -4.36 11.55
CA GLY A 220 -4.03 -5.34 12.49
C GLY A 220 -3.32 -4.70 13.68
N ILE A 221 -2.50 -3.66 13.45
CA ILE A 221 -1.77 -3.01 14.54
C ILE A 221 -2.73 -2.29 15.49
N ALA A 222 -3.75 -1.60 14.98
CA ALA A 222 -4.72 -0.90 15.82
C ALA A 222 -5.55 -1.90 16.66
N ALA A 223 -6.00 -2.99 16.09
CA ALA A 223 -6.74 -4.03 16.80
C ALA A 223 -5.88 -4.73 17.86
N THR A 224 -4.63 -5.04 17.53
CA THR A 224 -3.67 -5.64 18.48
C THR A 224 -3.36 -4.68 19.63
N ALA A 225 -3.19 -3.40 19.35
CA ALA A 225 -2.97 -2.37 20.37
C ALA A 225 -4.18 -2.29 21.32
N ARG A 226 -5.40 -2.34 20.78
CA ARG A 226 -6.62 -2.34 21.58
C ARG A 226 -6.68 -3.56 22.50
N TYR A 227 -6.33 -4.73 22.04
CA TYR A 227 -6.24 -5.92 22.88
C TYR A 227 -5.18 -5.76 23.96
N LEU A 228 -3.95 -5.40 23.60
CA LEU A 228 -2.83 -5.28 24.55
C LEU A 228 -3.09 -4.23 25.62
N SER A 229 -3.72 -3.11 25.25
CA SER A 229 -3.94 -1.98 26.17
C SER A 229 -4.80 -2.33 27.38
N THR A 230 -5.65 -3.33 27.27
CA THR A 230 -6.54 -3.82 28.33
C THR A 230 -6.15 -5.20 28.85
N SER A 231 -5.02 -5.75 28.41
CA SER A 231 -4.54 -7.07 28.79
C SER A 231 -3.44 -6.99 29.85
N ASP A 232 -3.14 -8.14 30.47
CA ASP A 232 -2.00 -8.29 31.37
C ASP A 232 -0.64 -8.21 30.65
N TYR A 233 -0.65 -8.21 29.31
CA TYR A 233 0.56 -8.14 28.48
C TYR A 233 1.00 -6.71 28.18
N LYS A 234 0.20 -5.70 28.53
CA LYS A 234 0.58 -4.28 28.36
C LYS A 234 1.90 -3.98 29.04
N GLY A 235 2.83 -3.42 28.28
CA GLY A 235 4.18 -3.11 28.79
C GLY A 235 5.13 -4.33 28.85
N LYS A 236 4.65 -5.53 28.56
CA LYS A 236 5.44 -6.77 28.57
C LYS A 236 5.68 -7.31 27.15
N VAL A 237 4.68 -7.21 26.29
CA VAL A 237 4.77 -7.61 24.88
C VAL A 237 4.80 -6.35 24.04
N PHE A 238 5.86 -6.17 23.27
CA PHE A 238 5.99 -5.02 22.38
C PHE A 238 5.13 -5.21 21.14
N LEU A 239 4.63 -4.12 20.61
CA LEU A 239 3.89 -4.09 19.35
C LEU A 239 4.52 -3.04 18.45
N THR A 240 4.79 -3.41 17.21
CA THR A 240 5.26 -2.50 16.18
C THR A 240 4.74 -2.91 14.81
N GLY A 241 5.02 -2.12 13.80
CA GLY A 241 4.59 -2.34 12.44
C GLY A 241 4.20 -1.05 11.74
N LEU A 242 3.19 -1.13 10.88
CA LEU A 242 2.68 0.01 10.13
C LEU A 242 1.38 0.50 10.75
N GLY A 243 1.29 1.78 11.05
CA GLY A 243 0.11 2.35 11.72
C GLY A 243 -0.24 3.74 11.23
N LEU A 244 -1.50 4.12 11.43
CA LEU A 244 -1.97 5.46 11.16
C LEU A 244 -1.84 6.31 12.44
N PRO A 245 -1.20 7.48 12.38
CA PRO A 245 -0.95 8.29 13.57
C PRO A 245 -2.20 8.59 14.40
N ASN A 246 -3.31 8.92 13.76
CA ASN A 246 -4.54 9.25 14.49
C ASN A 246 -5.14 8.04 15.21
N GLU A 247 -5.04 6.84 14.65
CA GLU A 247 -5.52 5.62 15.30
C GLU A 247 -4.61 5.16 16.44
N MET A 248 -3.30 5.39 16.29
CA MET A 248 -2.29 4.89 17.22
C MET A 248 -1.96 5.86 18.37
N ARG A 249 -2.40 7.11 18.28
CA ARG A 249 -2.02 8.17 19.22
C ARG A 249 -2.30 7.82 20.69
N SER A 250 -3.48 7.30 20.99
CA SER A 250 -3.85 6.94 22.37
C SER A 250 -2.98 5.83 22.93
N PHE A 251 -2.57 4.88 22.09
CA PHE A 251 -1.74 3.74 22.48
C PHE A 251 -0.27 4.13 22.67
N VAL A 252 0.20 5.14 21.96
CA VAL A 252 1.52 5.72 22.22
C VAL A 252 1.50 6.47 23.55
N LYS A 253 0.46 7.25 23.80
CA LYS A 253 0.32 8.01 25.06
C LYS A 253 0.21 7.11 26.28
N ASP A 254 -0.51 6.00 26.20
CA ASP A 254 -0.71 5.11 27.34
C ASP A 254 0.43 4.08 27.52
N GLY A 255 1.43 4.09 26.65
CA GLY A 255 2.59 3.21 26.74
C GLY A 255 2.39 1.81 26.12
N THR A 256 1.26 1.52 25.50
CA THR A 256 1.01 0.24 24.83
C THR A 256 1.96 0.03 23.65
N VAL A 257 2.21 1.07 22.86
CA VAL A 257 3.06 1.06 21.68
C VAL A 257 4.14 2.13 21.80
N LYS A 258 5.41 1.75 21.61
CA LYS A 258 6.54 2.68 21.65
C LYS A 258 6.76 3.38 20.33
N GLU A 259 6.75 2.61 19.24
CA GLU A 259 6.97 3.14 17.88
C GLU A 259 6.28 2.30 16.82
N PHE A 260 5.93 2.94 15.75
CA PHE A 260 5.43 2.35 14.52
C PHE A 260 5.86 3.23 13.36
N ALA A 261 5.77 2.71 12.13
CA ALA A 261 6.12 3.46 10.94
C ALA A 261 4.90 3.65 10.04
N LEU A 262 4.97 4.67 9.18
CA LEU A 262 4.05 4.88 8.08
C LEU A 262 4.72 5.78 7.05
N TRP A 263 4.61 5.41 5.79
CA TRP A 263 4.80 6.33 4.67
C TRP A 263 3.44 6.95 4.37
N ASP A 264 3.41 8.22 3.92
CA ASP A 264 2.15 8.94 3.71
C ASP A 264 1.30 8.28 2.60
N PRO A 265 0.18 7.62 2.92
CA PRO A 265 -0.64 6.95 1.91
C PRO A 265 -1.28 7.92 0.91
N ALA A 266 -1.48 9.18 1.29
CA ALA A 266 -2.03 10.19 0.39
C ALA A 266 -1.12 10.42 -0.83
N GLN A 267 0.19 10.41 -0.63
CA GLN A 267 1.17 10.55 -1.72
C GLN A 267 1.10 9.39 -2.70
N LEU A 268 0.81 8.19 -2.21
CA LEU A 268 0.67 7.01 -3.06
C LEU A 268 -0.49 7.17 -4.04
N GLY A 269 -1.66 7.54 -3.56
CA GLY A 269 -2.82 7.84 -4.40
C GLY A 269 -2.58 9.01 -5.34
N TYR A 270 -1.91 10.05 -4.85
CA TYR A 270 -1.57 11.23 -5.61
C TYR A 270 -0.71 10.89 -6.84
N VAL A 271 0.38 10.17 -6.66
CA VAL A 271 1.27 9.75 -7.77
C VAL A 271 0.55 8.81 -8.72
N ALA A 272 -0.27 7.90 -8.21
CA ALA A 272 -1.02 6.95 -9.04
C ALA A 272 -1.99 7.67 -10.00
N ALA A 273 -2.67 8.71 -9.55
CA ALA A 273 -3.55 9.50 -10.41
C ALA A 273 -2.75 10.21 -11.52
N TYR A 274 -1.61 10.80 -11.22
CA TYR A 274 -0.73 11.41 -12.22
C TYR A 274 -0.18 10.39 -13.21
N ALA A 275 0.21 9.21 -12.75
CA ALA A 275 0.65 8.11 -13.62
C ALA A 275 -0.44 7.71 -14.62
N GLY A 276 -1.68 7.57 -14.15
CA GLY A 276 -2.83 7.25 -15.00
C GLY A 276 -3.09 8.34 -16.05
N ALA A 277 -3.01 9.60 -15.65
CA ALA A 277 -3.17 10.73 -16.57
C ALA A 277 -2.05 10.77 -17.62
N ALA A 278 -0.81 10.51 -17.22
CA ALA A 278 0.32 10.46 -18.13
C ALA A 278 0.18 9.35 -19.18
N LEU A 279 -0.32 8.19 -18.77
CA LEU A 279 -0.61 7.07 -19.67
C LEU A 279 -1.75 7.40 -20.64
N ASP A 280 -2.87 7.88 -20.13
CA ASP A 280 -4.07 8.15 -20.93
C ASP A 280 -3.82 9.25 -21.96
N SER A 281 -3.10 10.30 -21.60
CA SER A 281 -2.76 11.40 -22.50
C SER A 281 -1.72 11.03 -23.56
N GLY A 282 -1.06 9.88 -23.43
CA GLY A 282 0.02 9.46 -24.32
C GLY A 282 1.38 10.11 -24.00
N ALA A 283 1.51 10.83 -22.90
CA ALA A 283 2.80 11.40 -22.48
C ALA A 283 3.83 10.33 -22.19
N ILE A 284 3.39 9.18 -21.67
CA ILE A 284 4.20 7.96 -21.49
C ILE A 284 3.44 6.76 -22.02
N LYS A 285 4.19 5.68 -22.29
CA LYS A 285 3.66 4.37 -22.67
C LYS A 285 3.66 3.36 -21.52
N GLY A 286 4.33 3.66 -20.43
CA GLY A 286 4.51 2.77 -19.29
C GLY A 286 5.77 1.92 -19.39
N GLU A 287 6.77 2.36 -20.13
CA GLU A 287 8.01 1.59 -20.33
C GLU A 287 9.08 2.01 -19.31
N VAL A 288 9.94 1.05 -18.96
CA VAL A 288 11.08 1.28 -18.07
C VAL A 288 11.97 2.39 -18.63
N GLY A 289 12.37 3.31 -17.75
CA GLY A 289 13.20 4.46 -18.08
C GLY A 289 12.41 5.72 -18.44
N GLU A 290 11.13 5.62 -18.73
CA GLU A 290 10.30 6.81 -18.95
C GLU A 290 10.09 7.58 -17.64
N LYS A 291 9.82 8.87 -17.80
CA LYS A 291 9.57 9.80 -16.69
C LYS A 291 8.23 10.50 -16.88
N PHE A 292 7.56 10.76 -15.77
CA PHE A 292 6.33 11.53 -15.77
C PHE A 292 6.30 12.53 -14.61
N ALA A 293 5.65 13.66 -14.83
CA ALA A 293 5.46 14.68 -13.81
C ALA A 293 4.30 14.27 -12.90
N ALA A 294 4.53 14.27 -11.60
CA ALA A 294 3.54 13.96 -10.57
C ALA A 294 3.20 15.20 -9.74
N GLY A 295 2.81 16.29 -10.41
CA GLY A 295 2.39 17.54 -9.79
C GLY A 295 3.41 18.09 -8.79
N THR A 296 2.95 18.38 -7.58
CA THR A 296 3.80 18.94 -6.51
C THR A 296 4.88 17.99 -6.01
N LEU A 297 4.75 16.68 -6.27
CA LEU A 297 5.75 15.69 -5.91
C LEU A 297 6.87 15.54 -6.95
N GLY A 298 6.78 16.29 -8.05
CA GLY A 298 7.83 16.34 -9.05
C GLY A 298 7.88 15.11 -9.95
N GLU A 299 9.00 14.94 -10.62
CA GLU A 299 9.20 13.89 -11.61
C GLU A 299 9.43 12.54 -10.96
N ARG A 300 8.81 11.50 -11.53
CA ARG A 300 9.01 10.10 -11.16
C ARG A 300 9.52 9.32 -12.36
N THR A 301 10.42 8.37 -12.11
CA THR A 301 11.01 7.51 -13.13
C THR A 301 10.44 6.10 -13.02
N ILE A 302 10.05 5.52 -14.15
CA ILE A 302 9.60 4.13 -14.22
C ILE A 302 10.83 3.23 -14.17
N GLY A 303 10.93 2.44 -13.13
CA GLY A 303 12.00 1.47 -12.91
C GLY A 303 11.63 0.06 -13.31
N GLU A 304 12.42 -0.88 -12.80
CA GLU A 304 12.24 -2.32 -13.03
C GLU A 304 10.80 -2.77 -12.78
N ASN A 305 10.33 -3.74 -13.54
CA ASN A 305 8.94 -4.25 -13.51
C ASN A 305 7.89 -3.17 -13.74
N LYS A 306 8.23 -2.12 -14.47
CA LYS A 306 7.32 -0.99 -14.71
C LYS A 306 6.75 -0.44 -13.41
N THR A 307 7.62 -0.18 -12.45
CA THR A 307 7.28 0.31 -11.13
C THR A 307 7.90 1.68 -10.90
N ALA A 308 7.09 2.62 -10.42
CA ALA A 308 7.57 3.89 -9.92
C ALA A 308 7.37 3.96 -8.40
N VAL A 309 8.34 4.52 -7.69
CA VAL A 309 8.34 4.62 -6.23
C VAL A 309 8.03 6.05 -5.83
N VAL A 310 7.18 6.22 -4.81
CA VAL A 310 6.80 7.54 -4.29
C VAL A 310 7.93 8.19 -3.52
N GLY A 311 8.52 7.44 -2.63
CA GLY A 311 9.58 7.94 -1.74
C GLY A 311 10.70 6.93 -1.49
#